data_00ba94ce41ad67ef116dcddb9118f64c
#
_entry.id   00ba94ce41ad67ef116dcddb9118f64c
#
_cell.length_a   1.000
_cell.length_b   1.000
_cell.length_c   1.000
_cell.angle_alpha   90.00
_cell.angle_beta   90.00
_cell.angle_gamma   90.00
#
_symmetry.space_group_name_H-M   'P 1'
#
loop_
_entity.id
_entity.type
_entity.pdbx_description
1 polymer ?
#
loop_
_entity_poly.entity_id
_entity_poly.type
_entity_poly.pdbx_seq_one_letter_code
_entity_poly.pdbx_strand_id
1 'polypeptide(L)'
;MAFKAQVGSVLRQTEAAALRSARGARTTTPASTAFRTSTKTAAAVPTAARCFSTSSARPWRHTQARRADITRTSERYPDMKRDSRFAPLTREHVAYFKEVLGENGVIDAVTDPASQADIEPFNGDWMRKYRGHSQLVLRPGSTEEVSKVLKYCNDHRLAVVPQGGNTGLVGGSVPVFDEVVISMSRMQTIRSFDDVSGTLVVDAGVVLEAADTYLAERGYLFPLDLGAKGSCHIGGNVSTNAGGLRLLRYGSLHGTVLGVEAVLPDGTIVDDLCKLRKNNTGYDLKQLFIGAEGTLGIVTGVSIACPQRPAAVNVAFLGLSSYEQALRAFREAKSQLSEILSAFELMDAGSQHIVRTVRPDARRPLDGEHDFYCLIETSGSNAEHDTAKLEAFLEDVMGKEIVEDGVVAQDETQVKALWTWREGITECLGHLGGVYKYDVSIPLPELYQLVEDTRTQLESKGLIGESDEFPAAKVVGYGHMGDANLHLNIAVRRYDEAVEKALEPFVYEWISKRQGSISAEHGLGLAKKKYIGYSRNETMVGLMKQIKNTFDPNGIMNPYKYI
;
A
#
# COMPACT_ATOMS: atom_id res chain seq x y z
N MET A 1 -4.45 -15.25 33.16
CA MET A 1 -3.94 -14.81 34.47
C MET A 1 -2.72 -13.89 34.34
N ALA A 2 -1.78 -14.16 33.43
CA ALA A 2 -0.61 -13.32 33.22
C ALA A 2 -0.97 -11.89 32.74
N PHE A 3 -1.90 -11.74 31.81
CA PHE A 3 -2.34 -10.45 31.29
C PHE A 3 -3.05 -9.58 32.35
N LYS A 4 -3.90 -10.17 33.22
CA LYS A 4 -4.49 -9.45 34.37
C LYS A 4 -3.42 -8.96 35.37
N ALA A 5 -2.34 -9.73 35.51
CA ALA A 5 -1.20 -9.32 36.35
C ALA A 5 -0.39 -8.18 35.70
N GLN A 6 -0.32 -8.13 34.38
CA GLN A 6 0.41 -7.12 33.63
C GLN A 6 -0.33 -5.76 33.62
N VAL A 7 -1.66 -5.75 33.44
CA VAL A 7 -2.49 -4.55 33.57
C VAL A 7 -2.46 -4.01 35.02
N GLY A 8 -2.56 -4.88 36.02
CA GLY A 8 -2.41 -4.51 37.44
C GLY A 8 -1.01 -4.08 37.86
N SER A 9 0.04 -4.40 37.09
CA SER A 9 1.42 -3.97 37.31
C SER A 9 1.66 -2.56 36.75
N VAL A 10 1.06 -2.25 35.59
CA VAL A 10 1.12 -0.92 34.96
C VAL A 10 0.42 0.12 35.85
N LEU A 11 -0.76 -0.21 36.40
CA LEU A 11 -1.48 0.66 37.35
C LEU A 11 -0.64 0.99 38.60
N ARG A 12 0.10 0.02 39.14
CA ARG A 12 0.99 0.26 40.29
C ARG A 12 2.24 1.07 39.96
N GLN A 13 2.72 1.04 38.72
CA GLN A 13 3.89 1.83 38.30
C GLN A 13 3.51 3.29 38.00
N THR A 14 2.33 3.56 37.47
CA THR A 14 1.81 4.93 37.26
C THR A 14 1.50 5.64 38.57
N GLU A 15 0.92 4.96 39.57
CA GLU A 15 0.74 5.53 40.90
C GLU A 15 2.07 5.84 41.60
N ALA A 16 3.09 4.99 41.45
CA ALA A 16 4.42 5.20 42.00
C ALA A 16 5.19 6.36 41.32
N ALA A 17 4.96 6.60 40.01
CA ALA A 17 5.53 7.73 39.28
C ALA A 17 4.85 9.05 39.63
N ALA A 18 3.53 9.09 39.81
CA ALA A 18 2.78 10.27 40.25
C ALA A 18 3.16 10.70 41.66
N LEU A 19 3.38 9.78 42.59
CA LEU A 19 3.83 10.03 43.95
C LEU A 19 5.30 10.53 44.06
N ARG A 20 6.14 10.23 43.08
CA ARG A 20 7.53 10.74 43.00
C ARG A 20 7.60 12.16 42.43
N SER A 21 6.73 12.53 41.50
CA SER A 21 6.66 13.85 40.89
C SER A 21 6.19 14.92 41.88
N ALA A 22 5.35 14.58 42.86
CA ALA A 22 4.83 15.52 43.85
C ALA A 22 5.81 15.90 44.99
N ARG A 23 7.00 15.28 45.11
CA ARG A 23 7.97 15.55 46.17
C ARG A 23 9.21 16.36 45.76
N GLY A 24 9.31 16.82 44.51
CA GLY A 24 10.51 17.43 43.90
C GLY A 24 10.50 18.96 43.74
N ALA A 25 9.56 19.71 44.29
CA ALA A 25 9.51 21.15 44.13
C ALA A 25 9.91 21.90 45.42
N ARG A 26 11.20 22.15 45.62
CA ARG A 26 11.71 23.24 46.46
C ARG A 26 12.94 23.89 45.85
N THR A 27 12.72 25.08 45.36
CA THR A 27 13.58 26.28 45.21
C THR A 27 15.07 26.24 45.57
N THR A 28 15.95 26.64 44.62
CA THR A 28 16.95 27.69 44.84
C THR A 28 17.51 28.21 43.50
N THR A 29 17.62 29.53 43.38
CA THR A 29 18.15 30.33 42.26
C THR A 29 19.67 30.56 42.40
N PRO A 30 20.36 31.29 41.48
CA PRO A 30 21.50 30.77 40.74
C PRO A 30 22.86 31.39 41.14
N ALA A 31 23.95 30.75 40.71
CA ALA A 31 25.26 31.43 40.64
C ALA A 31 26.02 31.02 39.38
N SER A 32 26.41 32.03 38.65
CA SER A 32 27.32 32.06 37.51
C SER A 32 28.74 31.60 37.87
N THR A 33 29.44 30.88 37.02
CA THR A 33 30.86 31.16 36.73
C THR A 33 31.37 30.40 35.49
N ALA A 34 32.30 31.07 34.84
CA ALA A 34 32.81 30.88 33.51
C ALA A 34 33.89 29.79 33.33
N PHE A 35 34.02 29.37 32.09
CA PHE A 35 35.23 28.96 31.33
C PHE A 35 36.34 28.14 31.96
N ARG A 36 36.61 26.98 31.39
CA ARG A 36 37.95 26.65 30.86
C ARG A 36 37.94 25.47 29.91
N THR A 37 38.45 25.72 28.71
CA THR A 37 38.84 24.72 27.68
C THR A 37 40.04 23.89 28.17
N SER A 38 39.96 22.57 27.91
CA SER A 38 41.16 21.71 27.90
C SER A 38 41.00 20.59 26.89
N THR A 39 41.76 20.68 25.83
CA THR A 39 42.05 19.63 24.87
C THR A 39 42.83 18.50 25.53
N LYS A 40 42.40 17.25 25.37
CA LYS A 40 43.25 16.07 25.50
C LYS A 40 42.91 14.99 24.48
N THR A 41 43.95 14.64 23.77
CA THR A 41 44.20 13.59 22.79
C THR A 41 43.49 12.24 23.03
N ALA A 42 43.01 11.68 21.91
CA ALA A 42 42.48 10.34 21.80
C ALA A 42 43.60 9.28 21.94
N ALA A 43 43.31 8.28 22.76
CA ALA A 43 44.05 7.01 22.79
C ALA A 43 43.14 5.92 22.19
N ALA A 44 43.66 5.22 21.19
CA ALA A 44 42.98 4.12 20.51
C ALA A 44 42.90 2.88 21.39
N VAL A 45 41.73 2.26 21.49
CA VAL A 45 41.49 0.94 22.10
C VAL A 45 41.32 -0.08 20.96
N PRO A 46 42.01 -1.24 21.01
CA PRO A 46 41.93 -2.21 19.92
C PRO A 46 40.63 -3.02 19.99
N THR A 47 39.94 -3.06 18.84
CA THR A 47 38.74 -3.87 18.61
C THR A 47 39.15 -5.34 18.44
N ALA A 48 38.82 -6.19 19.42
CA ALA A 48 38.89 -7.63 19.25
C ALA A 48 37.67 -8.13 18.47
N ALA A 49 37.89 -8.48 17.20
CA ALA A 49 36.90 -9.17 16.37
C ALA A 49 36.71 -10.60 16.90
N ARG A 50 35.57 -10.90 17.51
CA ARG A 50 35.15 -12.29 17.76
C ARG A 50 34.48 -12.80 16.47
N CYS A 51 35.16 -13.72 15.79
CA CYS A 51 34.58 -14.55 14.75
C CYS A 51 33.46 -15.42 15.36
N PHE A 52 32.20 -15.14 14.97
CA PHE A 52 31.16 -16.14 15.16
C PHE A 52 31.24 -17.13 14.00
N SER A 53 31.47 -18.42 14.36
CA SER A 53 31.41 -19.52 13.41
C SER A 53 29.99 -19.65 12.89
N THR A 54 29.82 -19.42 11.61
CA THR A 54 28.57 -19.63 10.89
C THR A 54 28.36 -21.13 10.71
N SER A 55 27.37 -21.71 11.41
CA SER A 55 26.80 -22.98 11.01
C SER A 55 26.22 -22.83 9.61
N SER A 56 26.56 -23.75 8.72
CA SER A 56 26.17 -23.76 7.31
C SER A 56 24.69 -24.15 7.15
N ALA A 57 23.77 -23.26 7.50
CA ALA A 57 22.47 -23.23 6.88
C ALA A 57 22.68 -22.67 5.46
N ARG A 58 22.50 -23.50 4.42
CA ARG A 58 22.55 -23.03 3.05
C ARG A 58 21.54 -21.89 2.91
N PRO A 59 21.97 -20.65 2.55
CA PRO A 59 21.02 -19.61 2.24
C PRO A 59 20.22 -20.10 1.04
N TRP A 60 18.90 -20.14 1.15
CA TRP A 60 18.01 -20.29 0.04
C TRP A 60 18.28 -19.15 -0.93
N ARG A 61 19.10 -19.42 -1.94
CA ARG A 61 19.28 -18.50 -3.06
C ARG A 61 18.00 -18.59 -3.87
N HIS A 62 17.00 -17.75 -3.56
CA HIS A 62 16.14 -17.26 -4.59
C HIS A 62 17.05 -16.56 -5.60
N THR A 63 17.36 -17.24 -6.69
CA THR A 63 17.77 -16.57 -7.91
C THR A 63 16.58 -15.68 -8.26
N GLN A 64 16.66 -14.41 -7.85
CA GLN A 64 15.69 -13.41 -8.28
C GLN A 64 15.84 -13.34 -9.78
N ALA A 65 14.93 -14.03 -10.52
CA ALA A 65 14.87 -13.89 -11.96
C ALA A 65 14.88 -12.41 -12.30
N ARG A 66 15.74 -11.98 -13.20
CA ARG A 66 15.79 -10.59 -13.63
C ARG A 66 14.44 -10.23 -14.24
N ARG A 67 14.03 -8.95 -14.24
CA ARG A 67 12.78 -8.53 -14.90
C ARG A 67 12.74 -8.95 -16.37
N ALA A 68 13.89 -9.00 -17.03
CA ALA A 68 14.06 -9.49 -18.38
C ALA A 68 13.67 -10.98 -18.59
N ASP A 69 13.67 -11.79 -17.53
CA ASP A 69 13.34 -13.21 -17.59
C ASP A 69 11.82 -13.47 -17.47
N ILE A 70 11.01 -12.41 -17.25
CA ILE A 70 9.55 -12.52 -17.19
C ILE A 70 9.02 -12.71 -18.61
N THR A 71 8.18 -13.73 -18.82
CA THR A 71 7.46 -13.91 -20.09
C THR A 71 6.65 -12.65 -20.43
N ARG A 72 6.72 -12.21 -21.69
CA ARG A 72 5.96 -11.04 -22.13
C ARG A 72 4.46 -11.24 -21.96
N THR A 73 3.77 -10.19 -21.58
CA THR A 73 2.31 -10.21 -21.40
C THR A 73 1.59 -10.67 -22.67
N SER A 74 2.03 -10.21 -23.83
CA SER A 74 1.50 -10.60 -25.15
C SER A 74 1.70 -12.08 -25.51
N GLU A 75 2.74 -12.70 -24.99
CA GLU A 75 3.02 -14.14 -25.16
C GLU A 75 2.18 -14.99 -24.19
N ARG A 76 2.04 -14.51 -22.94
CA ARG A 76 1.24 -15.16 -21.90
C ARG A 76 -0.27 -15.12 -22.19
N TYR A 77 -0.73 -14.05 -22.83
CA TYR A 77 -2.13 -13.84 -23.22
C TYR A 77 -2.24 -13.66 -24.74
N PRO A 78 -2.13 -14.73 -25.53
CA PRO A 78 -2.03 -14.66 -26.99
C PRO A 78 -3.29 -14.13 -27.69
N ASP A 79 -4.43 -14.12 -26.99
CA ASP A 79 -5.68 -13.54 -27.48
C ASP A 79 -5.66 -12.01 -27.46
N MET A 80 -4.79 -11.41 -26.64
CA MET A 80 -4.58 -9.96 -26.66
C MET A 80 -3.76 -9.60 -27.90
N LYS A 81 -4.28 -8.66 -28.69
CA LYS A 81 -3.61 -8.17 -29.89
C LYS A 81 -3.28 -6.71 -29.75
N ARG A 82 -2.12 -6.33 -30.27
CA ARG A 82 -1.75 -4.91 -30.39
C ARG A 82 -2.75 -4.21 -31.32
N ASP A 83 -3.29 -3.10 -30.86
CA ASP A 83 -4.22 -2.30 -31.65
C ASP A 83 -3.46 -1.60 -32.80
N SER A 84 -3.87 -1.87 -34.03
CA SER A 84 -3.25 -1.31 -35.23
C SER A 84 -3.49 0.20 -35.42
N ARG A 85 -4.40 0.80 -34.64
CA ARG A 85 -4.61 2.26 -34.63
C ARG A 85 -3.43 3.02 -34.03
N PHE A 86 -2.62 2.37 -33.20
CA PHE A 86 -1.42 2.97 -32.61
C PHE A 86 -0.25 2.90 -33.58
N ALA A 87 0.39 4.05 -33.80
CA ALA A 87 1.57 4.14 -34.66
C ALA A 87 2.77 3.41 -34.02
N PRO A 88 3.66 2.83 -34.82
CA PRO A 88 4.95 2.37 -34.32
C PRO A 88 5.85 3.55 -33.99
N LEU A 89 6.72 3.37 -33.00
CA LEU A 89 7.71 4.37 -32.60
C LEU A 89 8.79 4.52 -33.69
N THR A 90 9.16 5.78 -34.02
CA THR A 90 10.17 6.12 -35.03
C THR A 90 11.28 6.98 -34.45
N ARG A 91 12.39 7.16 -35.20
CA ARG A 91 13.51 8.03 -34.79
C ARG A 91 13.10 9.52 -34.72
N GLU A 92 12.16 9.96 -35.56
CA GLU A 92 11.65 11.32 -35.54
C GLU A 92 10.89 11.60 -34.24
N HIS A 93 10.11 10.64 -33.78
CA HIS A 93 9.42 10.74 -32.49
C HIS A 93 10.43 10.91 -31.33
N VAL A 94 11.49 10.10 -31.33
CA VAL A 94 12.55 10.18 -30.32
C VAL A 94 13.27 11.53 -30.35
N ALA A 95 13.58 12.04 -31.56
CA ALA A 95 14.22 13.35 -31.72
C ALA A 95 13.38 14.47 -31.11
N TYR A 96 12.07 14.47 -31.37
CA TYR A 96 11.13 15.44 -30.76
C TYR A 96 11.15 15.36 -29.23
N PHE A 97 11.07 14.15 -28.66
CA PHE A 97 11.09 14.02 -27.19
C PHE A 97 12.40 14.47 -26.57
N LYS A 98 13.53 14.25 -27.24
CA LYS A 98 14.84 14.77 -26.80
C LYS A 98 14.90 16.31 -26.88
N GLU A 99 14.28 16.91 -27.88
CA GLU A 99 14.14 18.38 -27.97
C GLU A 99 13.31 18.94 -26.78
N VAL A 100 12.21 18.28 -26.43
CA VAL A 100 11.31 18.75 -25.36
C VAL A 100 11.86 18.52 -23.96
N LEU A 101 12.46 17.34 -23.70
CA LEU A 101 12.85 16.87 -22.35
C LEU A 101 14.33 16.95 -22.07
N GLY A 102 15.15 17.23 -23.10
CA GLY A 102 16.60 17.08 -23.04
C GLY A 102 17.05 15.60 -22.97
N GLU A 103 18.33 15.35 -23.21
CA GLU A 103 18.90 13.99 -23.23
C GLU A 103 18.64 13.22 -21.91
N ASN A 104 18.75 13.88 -20.76
CA ASN A 104 18.52 13.27 -19.45
C ASN A 104 17.04 12.91 -19.18
N GLY A 105 16.10 13.43 -19.97
CA GLY A 105 14.68 13.19 -19.87
C GLY A 105 14.20 11.98 -20.68
N VAL A 106 15.08 11.37 -21.50
CA VAL A 106 14.71 10.31 -22.44
C VAL A 106 15.64 9.12 -22.27
N ILE A 107 15.09 7.92 -22.10
CA ILE A 107 15.83 6.65 -22.20
C ILE A 107 15.32 5.96 -23.46
N ASP A 108 16.19 5.74 -24.42
CA ASP A 108 15.82 5.42 -25.81
C ASP A 108 16.60 4.22 -26.35
N ALA A 109 15.92 3.13 -26.64
CA ALA A 109 16.49 1.95 -27.28
C ALA A 109 16.20 1.89 -28.80
N VAL A 110 15.46 2.85 -29.35
CA VAL A 110 15.17 2.93 -30.81
C VAL A 110 16.39 3.42 -31.57
N THR A 111 17.09 4.42 -31.02
CA THR A 111 18.31 4.99 -31.62
C THR A 111 19.58 4.43 -30.97
N ASP A 112 19.52 4.07 -29.69
CA ASP A 112 20.61 3.43 -28.95
C ASP A 112 20.15 2.08 -28.32
N PRO A 113 20.31 0.96 -29.02
CA PRO A 113 19.92 -0.37 -28.51
C PRO A 113 20.60 -0.78 -27.19
N ALA A 114 21.73 -0.17 -26.82
CA ALA A 114 22.39 -0.45 -25.55
C ALA A 114 21.57 -0.01 -24.35
N SER A 115 20.74 1.02 -24.51
CA SER A 115 19.82 1.55 -23.47
C SER A 115 18.65 0.60 -23.14
N GLN A 116 18.50 -0.52 -23.84
CA GLN A 116 17.41 -1.50 -23.53
C GLN A 116 17.52 -2.02 -22.08
N ALA A 117 18.72 -2.17 -21.55
CA ALA A 117 18.91 -2.62 -20.16
C ALA A 117 18.38 -1.61 -19.14
N ASP A 118 18.48 -0.31 -19.44
CA ASP A 118 17.99 0.78 -18.59
C ASP A 118 16.47 0.95 -18.67
N ILE A 119 15.85 0.48 -19.77
CA ILE A 119 14.39 0.49 -19.96
C ILE A 119 13.73 -0.71 -19.24
N GLU A 120 14.43 -1.82 -19.09
CA GLU A 120 13.86 -3.06 -18.57
C GLU A 120 13.18 -2.91 -17.18
N PRO A 121 13.67 -2.10 -16.22
CA PRO A 121 12.97 -1.86 -14.96
C PRO A 121 11.55 -1.26 -15.11
N PHE A 122 11.29 -0.56 -16.22
CA PHE A 122 10.01 0.06 -16.51
C PHE A 122 9.04 -0.89 -17.26
N ASN A 123 9.56 -1.94 -17.90
CA ASN A 123 8.78 -2.91 -18.66
C ASN A 123 8.10 -3.97 -17.79
N GLY A 124 8.70 -4.37 -16.67
CA GLY A 124 8.21 -5.42 -15.80
C GLY A 124 7.56 -4.91 -14.53
N ASP A 125 6.45 -5.54 -14.08
CA ASP A 125 5.81 -5.22 -12.82
C ASP A 125 6.56 -5.78 -11.60
N TRP A 126 6.19 -5.28 -10.41
CA TRP A 126 6.78 -5.74 -9.15
C TRP A 126 6.49 -7.22 -8.86
N MET A 127 5.28 -7.70 -9.21
CA MET A 127 4.85 -9.09 -9.03
C MET A 127 5.49 -10.07 -10.01
N ARG A 128 6.24 -9.59 -11.02
CA ARG A 128 6.82 -10.38 -12.11
C ARG A 128 5.78 -11.20 -12.89
N LYS A 129 4.56 -10.67 -12.98
CA LYS A 129 3.45 -11.30 -13.68
C LYS A 129 3.24 -10.71 -15.07
N TYR A 130 3.50 -9.42 -15.23
CA TYR A 130 3.26 -8.65 -16.45
C TYR A 130 4.54 -7.99 -16.94
N ARG A 131 4.81 -8.07 -18.25
CA ARG A 131 5.94 -7.46 -18.89
C ARG A 131 5.61 -7.05 -20.32
N GLY A 132 5.83 -5.77 -20.64
CA GLY A 132 5.82 -5.28 -22.02
C GLY A 132 7.19 -5.30 -22.67
N HIS A 133 7.30 -4.54 -23.77
CA HIS A 133 8.56 -4.39 -24.51
C HIS A 133 8.70 -2.97 -25.07
N SER A 134 8.38 -1.98 -24.23
CA SER A 134 8.65 -0.57 -24.56
C SER A 134 10.12 -0.38 -24.90
N GLN A 135 10.36 0.47 -25.88
CA GLN A 135 11.69 0.89 -26.30
C GLN A 135 11.98 2.36 -25.95
N LEU A 136 11.04 3.03 -25.24
CA LEU A 136 11.16 4.44 -24.89
C LEU A 136 10.56 4.73 -23.54
N VAL A 137 11.33 5.38 -22.66
CA VAL A 137 10.90 5.92 -21.39
C VAL A 137 11.13 7.42 -21.40
N LEU A 138 10.05 8.19 -21.18
CA LEU A 138 10.07 9.63 -21.06
C LEU A 138 9.95 10.02 -19.59
N ARG A 139 10.77 10.94 -19.13
CA ARG A 139 10.84 11.41 -17.75
C ARG A 139 10.70 12.94 -17.72
N PRO A 140 9.47 13.47 -17.88
CA PRO A 140 9.23 14.90 -17.77
C PRO A 140 9.54 15.41 -16.37
N GLY A 141 9.98 16.66 -16.28
CA GLY A 141 10.31 17.37 -15.03
C GLY A 141 9.28 18.44 -14.66
N SER A 142 8.29 18.71 -15.52
CA SER A 142 7.25 19.69 -15.26
C SER A 142 5.91 19.32 -15.92
N THR A 143 4.83 19.95 -15.49
CA THR A 143 3.50 19.77 -16.06
C THR A 143 3.43 20.20 -17.54
N GLU A 144 4.16 21.26 -17.91
CA GLU A 144 4.26 21.73 -19.29
C GLU A 144 4.99 20.73 -20.19
N GLU A 145 6.02 20.05 -19.66
CA GLU A 145 6.71 18.98 -20.40
C GLU A 145 5.77 17.79 -20.61
N VAL A 146 5.00 17.40 -19.59
CA VAL A 146 3.97 16.35 -19.72
C VAL A 146 2.93 16.76 -20.78
N SER A 147 2.48 18.02 -20.78
CA SER A 147 1.51 18.55 -21.75
C SER A 147 2.03 18.42 -23.18
N LYS A 148 3.27 18.85 -23.44
CA LYS A 148 3.87 18.75 -24.78
C LYS A 148 4.02 17.30 -25.22
N VAL A 149 4.45 16.43 -24.32
CA VAL A 149 4.64 14.99 -24.58
C VAL A 149 3.30 14.32 -24.91
N LEU A 150 2.25 14.52 -24.09
CA LEU A 150 0.95 13.91 -24.31
C LEU A 150 0.29 14.42 -25.59
N LYS A 151 0.33 15.74 -25.82
CA LYS A 151 -0.17 16.32 -27.07
C LYS A 151 0.45 15.65 -28.28
N TYR A 152 1.79 15.53 -28.30
CA TYR A 152 2.49 14.90 -29.40
C TYR A 152 2.12 13.41 -29.55
N CYS A 153 2.04 12.66 -28.45
CA CYS A 153 1.60 11.26 -28.48
C CYS A 153 0.18 11.12 -29.04
N ASN A 154 -0.71 12.02 -28.67
CA ASN A 154 -2.09 12.03 -29.15
C ASN A 154 -2.19 12.34 -30.66
N ASP A 155 -1.46 13.37 -31.11
CA ASP A 155 -1.45 13.79 -32.52
C ASP A 155 -0.87 12.69 -33.42
N HIS A 156 0.11 11.92 -32.93
CA HIS A 156 0.79 10.85 -33.66
C HIS A 156 0.27 9.43 -33.32
N ARG A 157 -0.81 9.30 -32.53
CA ARG A 157 -1.37 8.00 -32.12
C ARG A 157 -0.36 7.07 -31.44
N LEU A 158 0.55 7.61 -30.65
CA LEU A 158 1.47 6.83 -29.80
C LEU A 158 0.78 6.45 -28.51
N ALA A 159 0.64 5.15 -28.25
CA ALA A 159 0.08 4.66 -27.01
C ALA A 159 1.04 4.92 -25.84
N VAL A 160 0.52 5.32 -24.67
CA VAL A 160 1.32 5.68 -23.50
C VAL A 160 0.88 4.95 -22.25
N VAL A 161 1.83 4.67 -21.36
CA VAL A 161 1.60 4.12 -20.02
C VAL A 161 2.21 5.07 -19.00
N PRO A 162 1.38 5.77 -18.19
CA PRO A 162 1.88 6.54 -17.05
C PRO A 162 2.43 5.61 -15.98
N GLN A 163 3.59 5.96 -15.41
CA GLN A 163 4.24 5.16 -14.38
C GLN A 163 4.76 6.03 -13.24
N GLY A 164 4.34 5.74 -12.01
CA GLY A 164 4.93 6.27 -10.78
C GLY A 164 6.08 5.39 -10.29
N GLY A 165 6.03 4.97 -9.01
CA GLY A 165 7.04 4.09 -8.40
C GLY A 165 7.01 2.63 -8.85
N ASN A 166 6.12 2.25 -9.75
CA ASN A 166 5.93 0.88 -10.28
C ASN A 166 5.74 -0.19 -9.18
N THR A 167 4.97 0.13 -8.15
CA THR A 167 4.67 -0.74 -7.00
C THR A 167 3.32 -1.44 -7.09
N GLY A 168 2.53 -1.17 -8.14
CA GLY A 168 1.21 -1.76 -8.36
C GLY A 168 1.25 -3.28 -8.57
N LEU A 169 0.15 -3.95 -8.21
CA LEU A 169 0.04 -5.42 -8.16
C LEU A 169 -0.83 -6.02 -9.28
N VAL A 170 -1.44 -5.18 -10.11
CA VAL A 170 -2.43 -5.59 -11.13
C VAL A 170 -2.00 -5.31 -12.58
N GLY A 171 -0.72 -5.00 -12.80
CA GLY A 171 -0.17 -4.70 -14.12
C GLY A 171 -0.63 -3.35 -14.69
N GLY A 172 -1.10 -2.43 -13.86
CA GLY A 172 -1.64 -1.12 -14.28
C GLY A 172 -0.57 -0.17 -14.83
N SER A 173 0.65 -0.24 -14.30
CA SER A 173 1.73 0.72 -14.56
C SER A 173 2.78 0.26 -15.59
N VAL A 174 2.64 -0.93 -16.18
CA VAL A 174 3.61 -1.46 -17.14
C VAL A 174 2.98 -1.64 -18.52
N PRO A 175 3.74 -1.51 -19.62
CA PRO A 175 3.22 -1.71 -20.95
C PRO A 175 2.73 -3.16 -21.15
N VAL A 176 1.79 -3.34 -22.06
CA VAL A 176 1.35 -4.68 -22.55
C VAL A 176 2.12 -5.06 -23.79
N PHE A 177 2.35 -4.07 -24.66
CA PHE A 177 3.13 -4.21 -25.90
C PHE A 177 4.30 -3.23 -25.88
N ASP A 178 4.31 -2.28 -26.81
CA ASP A 178 5.38 -1.33 -27.09
C ASP A 178 5.02 0.13 -26.72
N GLU A 179 4.03 0.30 -25.84
CA GLU A 179 3.58 1.62 -25.40
C GLU A 179 4.76 2.42 -24.83
N VAL A 180 4.78 3.72 -25.07
CA VAL A 180 5.76 4.65 -24.49
C VAL A 180 5.48 4.78 -22.98
N VAL A 181 6.49 4.55 -22.15
CA VAL A 181 6.37 4.76 -20.72
C VAL A 181 6.63 6.21 -20.37
N ILE A 182 5.72 6.86 -19.65
CA ILE A 182 5.91 8.22 -19.10
C ILE A 182 6.08 8.10 -17.60
N SER A 183 7.32 8.22 -17.14
CA SER A 183 7.68 8.09 -15.74
C SER A 183 7.72 9.45 -15.04
N MET A 184 7.00 9.55 -13.91
CA MET A 184 6.91 10.77 -13.09
C MET A 184 8.13 10.97 -12.17
N SER A 185 9.17 10.16 -12.30
CA SER A 185 10.30 10.10 -11.37
C SER A 185 11.12 11.39 -11.24
N ARG A 186 11.00 12.36 -12.16
CA ARG A 186 11.68 13.67 -12.08
C ARG A 186 10.82 14.77 -11.44
N MET A 187 9.51 14.55 -11.27
CA MET A 187 8.59 15.50 -10.65
C MET A 187 8.50 15.24 -9.14
N GLN A 188 9.47 15.73 -8.38
CA GLN A 188 9.67 15.39 -6.96
C GLN A 188 9.64 16.60 -6.02
N THR A 189 9.09 17.73 -6.46
CA THR A 189 9.07 18.96 -5.67
C THR A 189 7.93 18.97 -4.66
N ILE A 190 8.23 19.25 -3.39
CA ILE A 190 7.26 19.71 -2.42
C ILE A 190 7.03 21.19 -2.69
N ARG A 191 5.88 21.53 -3.33
CA ARG A 191 5.61 22.88 -3.84
C ARG A 191 5.28 23.87 -2.71
N SER A 192 4.46 23.45 -1.74
CA SER A 192 4.13 24.27 -0.56
C SER A 192 3.53 23.44 0.56
N PHE A 193 3.66 23.94 1.79
CA PHE A 193 2.95 23.44 2.96
C PHE A 193 2.44 24.62 3.78
N ASP A 194 1.18 24.58 4.16
CA ASP A 194 0.54 25.52 5.08
C ASP A 194 0.30 24.82 6.41
N ASP A 195 1.02 25.24 7.43
CA ASP A 195 0.98 24.65 8.78
C ASP A 195 -0.28 25.03 9.59
N VAL A 196 -1.06 26.02 9.13
CA VAL A 196 -2.33 26.37 9.78
C VAL A 196 -3.45 25.45 9.34
N SER A 197 -3.58 25.23 8.02
CA SER A 197 -4.61 24.36 7.46
C SER A 197 -4.19 22.89 7.37
N GLY A 198 -2.90 22.59 7.51
CA GLY A 198 -2.31 21.27 7.26
C GLY A 198 -2.35 20.89 5.78
N THR A 199 -2.30 21.85 4.85
CA THR A 199 -2.41 21.57 3.42
C THR A 199 -1.03 21.46 2.78
N LEU A 200 -0.75 20.30 2.20
CA LEU A 200 0.47 20.02 1.44
C LEU A 200 0.16 20.05 -0.05
N VAL A 201 1.02 20.71 -0.84
CA VAL A 201 0.99 20.66 -2.31
C VAL A 201 2.31 20.07 -2.82
N VAL A 202 2.22 19.00 -3.60
CA VAL A 202 3.38 18.24 -4.08
C VAL A 202 3.25 17.87 -5.55
N ASP A 203 4.40 17.64 -6.19
CA ASP A 203 4.48 16.97 -7.47
C ASP A 203 4.07 15.48 -7.37
N ALA A 204 3.52 14.94 -8.44
CA ALA A 204 3.03 13.56 -8.50
C ALA A 204 4.11 12.49 -8.30
N GLY A 205 5.37 12.79 -8.63
CA GLY A 205 6.51 11.88 -8.48
C GLY A 205 7.17 11.90 -7.09
N VAL A 206 6.67 12.69 -6.15
CA VAL A 206 7.16 12.68 -4.76
C VAL A 206 6.90 11.31 -4.15
N VAL A 207 7.94 10.72 -3.53
CA VAL A 207 7.84 9.44 -2.81
C VAL A 207 7.06 9.67 -1.51
N LEU A 208 6.14 8.75 -1.20
CA LEU A 208 5.25 8.86 -0.03
C LEU A 208 6.03 9.04 1.28
N GLU A 209 7.08 8.24 1.50
CA GLU A 209 7.93 8.32 2.69
C GLU A 209 8.66 9.67 2.80
N ALA A 210 9.09 10.24 1.68
CA ALA A 210 9.73 11.55 1.66
C ALA A 210 8.76 12.67 2.09
N ALA A 211 7.50 12.60 1.62
CA ALA A 211 6.46 13.53 2.06
C ALA A 211 6.10 13.36 3.54
N ASP A 212 5.97 12.12 4.04
CA ASP A 212 5.67 11.85 5.46
C ASP A 212 6.83 12.31 6.36
N THR A 213 8.09 12.11 5.94
CA THR A 213 9.28 12.62 6.65
C THR A 213 9.30 14.14 6.71
N TYR A 214 9.04 14.81 5.58
CA TYR A 214 8.95 16.27 5.53
C TYR A 214 7.87 16.83 6.47
N LEU A 215 6.71 16.16 6.53
CA LEU A 215 5.61 16.53 7.41
C LEU A 215 5.92 16.23 8.88
N ALA A 216 6.61 15.11 9.17
CA ALA A 216 6.98 14.72 10.53
C ALA A 216 7.84 15.77 11.24
N GLU A 217 8.80 16.39 10.52
CA GLU A 217 9.61 17.50 11.03
C GLU A 217 8.79 18.75 11.42
N ARG A 218 7.53 18.82 10.92
CA ARG A 218 6.59 19.94 11.14
C ARG A 218 5.40 19.58 12.03
N GLY A 219 5.44 18.39 12.66
CA GLY A 219 4.37 17.91 13.54
C GLY A 219 3.13 17.39 12.80
N TYR A 220 3.26 17.05 11.52
CA TYR A 220 2.18 16.52 10.68
C TYR A 220 2.51 15.11 10.18
N LEU A 221 1.51 14.44 9.59
CA LEU A 221 1.70 13.18 8.89
C LEU A 221 0.96 13.17 7.55
N PHE A 222 1.41 12.34 6.62
CA PHE A 222 0.66 12.09 5.40
C PHE A 222 -0.52 11.15 5.70
N PRO A 223 -1.76 11.42 5.21
CA PRO A 223 -2.96 10.64 5.59
C PRO A 223 -3.05 9.25 4.95
N LEU A 224 -1.97 8.76 4.37
CA LEU A 224 -1.83 7.45 3.75
C LEU A 224 -0.57 6.76 4.27
N ASP A 225 -0.63 5.45 4.55
CA ASP A 225 0.52 4.61 4.86
C ASP A 225 0.38 3.26 4.15
N LEU A 226 1.45 2.86 3.46
CA LEU A 226 1.48 1.66 2.63
C LEU A 226 2.79 0.90 2.85
N GLY A 227 2.77 -0.41 2.70
CA GLY A 227 3.99 -1.22 2.74
C GLY A 227 5.04 -0.82 1.69
N ALA A 228 4.62 -0.18 0.59
CA ALA A 228 5.49 0.31 -0.48
C ALA A 228 5.91 1.79 -0.32
N LYS A 229 5.72 2.43 0.85
CA LYS A 229 5.93 3.87 1.07
C LYS A 229 7.30 4.40 0.65
N GLY A 230 8.34 3.58 0.77
CA GLY A 230 9.72 3.95 0.38
C GLY A 230 9.95 4.06 -1.13
N SER A 231 8.99 3.68 -1.97
CA SER A 231 9.14 3.69 -3.44
C SER A 231 7.91 4.09 -4.22
N CYS A 232 6.70 4.04 -3.64
CA CYS A 232 5.50 4.51 -4.31
C CYS A 232 5.46 6.03 -4.42
N HIS A 233 4.88 6.53 -5.53
CA HIS A 233 4.73 7.96 -5.79
C HIS A 233 3.31 8.42 -5.49
N ILE A 234 3.17 9.63 -4.93
CA ILE A 234 1.87 10.20 -4.51
C ILE A 234 0.87 10.27 -5.67
N GLY A 235 1.30 10.69 -6.87
CA GLY A 235 0.43 10.71 -8.05
C GLY A 235 -0.08 9.33 -8.44
N GLY A 236 0.75 8.29 -8.29
CA GLY A 236 0.35 6.89 -8.49
C GLY A 236 -0.66 6.43 -7.44
N ASN A 237 -0.44 6.78 -6.15
CA ASN A 237 -1.37 6.48 -5.07
C ASN A 237 -2.74 7.14 -5.29
N VAL A 238 -2.77 8.39 -5.74
CA VAL A 238 -4.01 9.10 -6.11
C VAL A 238 -4.67 8.42 -7.31
N SER A 239 -3.89 8.10 -8.36
CA SER A 239 -4.43 7.46 -9.57
C SER A 239 -5.01 6.05 -9.32
N THR A 240 -4.61 5.37 -8.26
CA THR A 240 -5.18 4.08 -7.85
C THR A 240 -6.18 4.19 -6.69
N ASN A 241 -6.39 5.40 -6.13
CA ASN A 241 -7.13 5.61 -4.89
C ASN A 241 -6.64 4.65 -3.80
N ALA A 242 -5.33 4.64 -3.56
CA ALA A 242 -4.72 3.71 -2.62
C ALA A 242 -5.32 3.85 -1.21
N GLY A 243 -5.57 2.72 -0.57
CA GLY A 243 -6.10 2.63 0.80
C GLY A 243 -4.97 2.55 1.84
N GLY A 244 -4.93 1.45 2.59
CA GLY A 244 -3.90 1.16 3.59
C GLY A 244 -4.28 1.54 5.02
N LEU A 245 -3.35 1.39 5.94
CA LEU A 245 -3.57 1.39 7.38
C LEU A 245 -4.29 2.64 7.92
N ARG A 246 -4.01 3.81 7.34
CA ARG A 246 -4.54 5.10 7.84
C ARG A 246 -5.96 5.42 7.37
N LEU A 247 -6.55 4.58 6.50
CA LEU A 247 -7.89 4.83 5.96
C LEU A 247 -8.97 4.86 7.04
N LEU A 248 -8.91 3.97 8.02
CA LEU A 248 -9.87 3.93 9.14
C LEU A 248 -9.94 5.28 9.88
N ARG A 249 -8.78 5.91 10.10
CA ARG A 249 -8.69 7.15 10.89
C ARG A 249 -8.94 8.40 10.07
N TYR A 250 -8.38 8.47 8.85
CA TYR A 250 -8.34 9.70 8.07
C TYR A 250 -9.21 9.66 6.82
N GLY A 251 -9.80 8.49 6.49
CA GLY A 251 -10.62 8.31 5.30
C GLY A 251 -9.79 8.06 4.03
N SER A 252 -10.48 7.88 2.92
CA SER A 252 -9.88 7.62 1.62
C SER A 252 -9.30 8.88 0.98
N LEU A 253 -8.48 8.72 -0.06
CA LEU A 253 -7.95 9.82 -0.86
C LEU A 253 -9.04 10.66 -1.53
N HIS A 254 -10.22 10.08 -1.82
CA HIS A 254 -11.39 10.86 -2.27
C HIS A 254 -11.80 11.97 -1.30
N GLY A 255 -11.59 11.79 0.01
CA GLY A 255 -11.92 12.78 1.03
C GLY A 255 -10.74 13.66 1.45
N THR A 256 -9.52 13.16 1.36
CA THR A 256 -8.32 13.87 1.84
C THR A 256 -7.63 14.71 0.76
N VAL A 257 -7.73 14.32 -0.53
CA VAL A 257 -7.24 15.11 -1.67
C VAL A 257 -8.16 16.32 -1.87
N LEU A 258 -7.59 17.52 -1.78
CA LEU A 258 -8.29 18.80 -1.93
C LEU A 258 -8.30 19.28 -3.37
N GLY A 259 -7.26 18.96 -4.15
CA GLY A 259 -7.10 19.37 -5.52
C GLY A 259 -6.10 18.49 -6.28
N VAL A 260 -6.25 18.46 -7.60
CA VAL A 260 -5.41 17.72 -8.53
C VAL A 260 -5.03 18.60 -9.71
N GLU A 261 -3.75 18.59 -10.06
CA GLU A 261 -3.28 19.06 -11.36
C GLU A 261 -3.07 17.84 -12.25
N ALA A 262 -3.62 17.84 -13.45
CA ALA A 262 -3.51 16.73 -14.38
C ALA A 262 -3.37 17.21 -15.82
N VAL A 263 -2.78 16.38 -16.68
CA VAL A 263 -2.70 16.66 -18.11
C VAL A 263 -3.53 15.63 -18.87
N LEU A 264 -4.43 16.13 -19.71
CA LEU A 264 -5.29 15.34 -20.59
C LEU A 264 -4.50 14.81 -21.80
N PRO A 265 -5.02 13.79 -22.52
CA PRO A 265 -4.33 13.21 -23.67
C PRO A 265 -4.00 14.23 -24.78
N ASP A 266 -4.84 15.27 -24.97
CA ASP A 266 -4.63 16.33 -25.96
C ASP A 266 -3.61 17.42 -25.53
N GLY A 267 -3.01 17.24 -24.34
CA GLY A 267 -2.09 18.18 -23.73
C GLY A 267 -2.75 19.28 -22.90
N THR A 268 -4.07 19.32 -22.78
CA THR A 268 -4.76 20.30 -21.92
C THR A 268 -4.36 20.08 -20.47
N ILE A 269 -3.92 21.15 -19.80
CA ILE A 269 -3.61 21.15 -18.37
C ILE A 269 -4.90 21.48 -17.60
N VAL A 270 -5.31 20.56 -16.72
CA VAL A 270 -6.35 20.77 -15.72
C VAL A 270 -5.66 21.20 -14.45
N ASP A 271 -5.69 22.49 -14.13
CA ASP A 271 -5.12 23.03 -12.89
C ASP A 271 -6.25 23.29 -11.88
N ASP A 272 -6.44 22.35 -10.98
CA ASP A 272 -7.37 22.47 -9.85
C ASP A 272 -6.64 22.09 -8.54
N LEU A 273 -5.49 22.73 -8.28
CA LEU A 273 -4.76 22.59 -7.02
C LEU A 273 -5.42 23.42 -5.90
N CYS A 274 -6.72 23.22 -5.74
CA CYS A 274 -7.50 23.82 -4.66
C CYS A 274 -6.94 23.45 -3.30
N LYS A 275 -6.92 24.41 -2.35
CA LYS A 275 -6.46 24.20 -0.97
C LYS A 275 -7.60 24.24 0.04
N LEU A 276 -8.84 24.33 -0.44
CA LEU A 276 -10.03 24.50 0.39
C LEU A 276 -10.69 23.15 0.68
N ARG A 277 -11.07 22.93 1.93
CA ARG A 277 -11.85 21.75 2.33
C ARG A 277 -13.31 21.80 1.87
N LYS A 278 -13.83 22.98 1.53
CA LYS A 278 -15.18 23.18 1.00
C LYS A 278 -15.09 23.97 -0.29
N ASN A 279 -15.54 23.37 -1.39
CA ASN A 279 -15.68 24.03 -2.67
C ASN A 279 -16.87 23.41 -3.43
N ASN A 280 -17.98 24.11 -3.45
CA ASN A 280 -19.20 23.70 -4.16
C ASN A 280 -19.37 24.47 -5.48
N THR A 281 -18.27 24.91 -6.10
CA THR A 281 -18.29 25.67 -7.35
C THR A 281 -18.22 24.70 -8.56
N GLY A 282 -19.37 24.17 -8.95
CA GLY A 282 -19.49 23.25 -10.08
C GLY A 282 -19.24 21.77 -9.73
N TYR A 283 -18.98 20.97 -10.76
CA TYR A 283 -18.65 19.55 -10.59
C TYR A 283 -17.25 19.39 -10.01
N ASP A 284 -17.10 18.44 -9.10
CA ASP A 284 -15.81 18.10 -8.49
C ASP A 284 -14.98 17.18 -9.40
N LEU A 285 -14.30 17.80 -10.40
CA LEU A 285 -13.60 17.07 -11.46
C LEU A 285 -12.39 16.27 -10.95
N LYS A 286 -11.77 16.64 -9.83
CA LYS A 286 -10.65 15.85 -9.26
C LYS A 286 -11.05 14.40 -8.99
N GLN A 287 -12.34 14.16 -8.67
CA GLN A 287 -12.84 12.81 -8.40
C GLN A 287 -12.76 11.87 -9.61
N LEU A 288 -12.68 12.41 -10.83
CA LEU A 288 -12.50 11.61 -12.04
C LEU A 288 -11.06 11.08 -12.18
N PHE A 289 -10.07 11.77 -11.61
CA PHE A 289 -8.67 11.37 -11.68
C PHE A 289 -8.27 10.42 -10.53
N ILE A 290 -8.93 10.54 -9.37
CA ILE A 290 -8.70 9.67 -8.22
C ILE A 290 -9.26 8.27 -8.55
N GLY A 291 -8.36 7.29 -8.66
CA GLY A 291 -8.73 5.92 -9.05
C GLY A 291 -8.87 5.67 -10.55
N ALA A 292 -8.52 6.65 -11.43
CA ALA A 292 -8.62 6.49 -12.89
C ALA A 292 -7.47 5.65 -13.50
N GLU A 293 -6.47 5.28 -12.74
CA GLU A 293 -5.31 4.45 -13.15
C GLU A 293 -4.60 4.97 -14.42
N GLY A 294 -4.53 6.31 -14.58
CA GLY A 294 -3.88 6.93 -15.74
C GLY A 294 -4.62 6.75 -17.07
N THR A 295 -5.91 6.40 -17.04
CA THR A 295 -6.70 6.18 -18.26
C THR A 295 -7.36 7.46 -18.80
N LEU A 296 -7.53 8.50 -17.97
CA LEU A 296 -8.16 9.78 -18.34
C LEU A 296 -7.14 10.91 -18.55
N GLY A 297 -5.93 10.75 -18.02
CA GLY A 297 -4.84 11.72 -18.06
C GLY A 297 -3.75 11.35 -17.09
N ILE A 298 -2.72 12.19 -16.97
CA ILE A 298 -1.61 12.02 -16.04
C ILE A 298 -1.71 13.05 -14.92
N VAL A 299 -1.79 12.61 -13.69
CA VAL A 299 -1.70 13.46 -12.50
C VAL A 299 -0.27 13.99 -12.37
N THR A 300 -0.12 15.30 -12.29
CA THR A 300 1.18 16.00 -12.19
C THR A 300 1.39 16.70 -10.86
N GLY A 301 0.30 17.10 -10.20
CA GLY A 301 0.34 17.73 -8.88
C GLY A 301 -0.83 17.32 -8.00
N VAL A 302 -0.63 17.33 -6.69
CA VAL A 302 -1.64 16.96 -5.70
C VAL A 302 -1.64 17.98 -4.56
N SER A 303 -2.82 18.47 -4.21
CA SER A 303 -3.08 19.22 -2.97
C SER A 303 -3.83 18.30 -2.01
N ILE A 304 -3.32 18.10 -0.79
CA ILE A 304 -3.86 17.12 0.16
C ILE A 304 -3.88 17.68 1.58
N ALA A 305 -4.96 17.34 2.33
CA ALA A 305 -5.09 17.69 3.74
C ALA A 305 -4.33 16.69 4.61
N CYS A 306 -3.32 17.17 5.33
CA CYS A 306 -2.48 16.41 6.22
C CYS A 306 -2.90 16.66 7.68
N PRO A 307 -3.22 15.63 8.46
CA PRO A 307 -3.54 15.79 9.87
C PRO A 307 -2.28 15.99 10.71
N GLN A 308 -2.47 16.57 11.90
CA GLN A 308 -1.39 16.64 12.88
C GLN A 308 -0.96 15.23 13.30
N ARG A 309 0.34 15.06 13.52
CA ARG A 309 0.90 13.80 14.03
C ARG A 309 0.40 13.57 15.45
N PRO A 310 -0.13 12.37 15.76
CA PRO A 310 -0.54 12.06 17.12
C PRO A 310 0.65 12.08 18.08
N ALA A 311 0.44 12.62 19.28
CA ALA A 311 1.44 12.66 20.35
C ALA A 311 1.52 11.32 21.11
N ALA A 312 0.47 10.51 21.03
CA ALA A 312 0.36 9.22 21.68
C ALA A 312 -0.08 8.15 20.67
N VAL A 313 0.63 7.03 20.63
CA VAL A 313 0.28 5.85 19.85
C VAL A 313 0.40 4.64 20.77
N ASN A 314 -0.68 3.86 20.88
CA ASN A 314 -0.69 2.62 21.63
C ASN A 314 -1.08 1.47 20.70
N VAL A 315 -0.45 0.31 20.87
CA VAL A 315 -0.74 -0.89 20.08
C VAL A 315 -1.02 -2.07 21.00
N ALA A 316 -2.14 -2.74 20.76
CA ALA A 316 -2.49 -3.98 21.42
C ALA A 316 -2.58 -5.12 20.38
N PHE A 317 -2.17 -6.32 20.77
CA PHE A 317 -2.30 -7.53 19.97
C PHE A 317 -3.13 -8.54 20.76
N LEU A 318 -4.24 -9.00 20.18
CA LEU A 318 -5.28 -9.77 20.86
C LEU A 318 -5.45 -11.14 20.23
N GLY A 319 -5.75 -12.16 21.06
CA GLY A 319 -6.11 -13.51 20.65
C GLY A 319 -7.61 -13.77 20.87
N LEU A 320 -8.28 -14.36 19.88
CA LEU A 320 -9.73 -14.61 19.88
C LEU A 320 -10.03 -16.02 19.35
N SER A 321 -11.11 -16.64 19.86
CA SER A 321 -11.52 -18.00 19.51
C SER A 321 -12.33 -18.09 18.21
N SER A 322 -12.88 -16.98 17.70
CA SER A 322 -13.72 -17.04 16.50
C SER A 322 -13.79 -15.69 15.77
N TYR A 323 -14.20 -15.74 14.50
CA TYR A 323 -14.50 -14.52 13.73
C TYR A 323 -15.64 -13.70 14.32
N GLU A 324 -16.65 -14.36 14.92
CA GLU A 324 -17.73 -13.67 15.62
C GLU A 324 -17.20 -12.83 16.79
N GLN A 325 -16.25 -13.36 17.55
CA GLN A 325 -15.60 -12.59 18.62
C GLN A 325 -14.80 -11.42 18.06
N ALA A 326 -14.14 -11.56 16.90
CA ALA A 326 -13.48 -10.43 16.24
C ALA A 326 -14.48 -9.33 15.82
N LEU A 327 -15.66 -9.68 15.31
CA LEU A 327 -16.73 -8.73 15.02
C LEU A 327 -17.23 -8.00 16.28
N ARG A 328 -17.39 -8.73 17.39
CA ARG A 328 -17.77 -8.14 18.68
C ARG A 328 -16.69 -7.19 19.21
N ALA A 329 -15.42 -7.61 19.19
CA ALA A 329 -14.30 -6.78 19.60
C ALA A 329 -14.21 -5.48 18.76
N PHE A 330 -14.42 -5.57 17.45
CA PHE A 330 -14.45 -4.39 16.59
C PHE A 330 -15.62 -3.44 16.90
N ARG A 331 -16.80 -3.98 17.19
CA ARG A 331 -17.97 -3.17 17.62
C ARG A 331 -17.66 -2.40 18.91
N GLU A 332 -17.11 -3.09 19.90
CA GLU A 332 -16.70 -2.45 21.18
C GLU A 332 -15.61 -1.40 20.96
N ALA A 333 -14.59 -1.70 20.13
CA ALA A 333 -13.53 -0.76 19.78
C ALA A 333 -14.07 0.52 19.15
N LYS A 334 -15.00 0.40 18.18
CA LYS A 334 -15.64 1.59 17.58
C LYS A 334 -16.47 2.40 18.58
N SER A 335 -17.10 1.74 19.54
CA SER A 335 -17.91 2.41 20.55
C SER A 335 -17.07 3.12 21.60
N GLN A 336 -16.00 2.47 22.07
CA GLN A 336 -15.24 2.93 23.23
C GLN A 336 -14.00 3.73 22.87
N LEU A 337 -13.38 3.46 21.70
CA LEU A 337 -12.13 4.08 21.26
C LEU A 337 -12.32 5.07 20.10
N SER A 338 -13.54 5.40 19.71
CA SER A 338 -13.94 6.02 18.43
C SER A 338 -13.03 7.18 17.98
N GLU A 339 -12.70 8.13 18.85
CA GLU A 339 -11.90 9.33 18.51
C GLU A 339 -10.40 9.06 18.45
N ILE A 340 -9.92 7.93 18.98
CA ILE A 340 -8.50 7.56 18.97
C ILE A 340 -8.19 6.27 18.18
N LEU A 341 -9.19 5.49 17.78
CA LEU A 341 -8.98 4.26 17.00
C LEU A 341 -8.37 4.60 15.64
N SER A 342 -7.18 4.08 15.36
CA SER A 342 -6.44 4.35 14.12
C SER A 342 -6.25 3.13 13.23
N ALA A 343 -6.18 1.92 13.79
CA ALA A 343 -6.18 0.68 13.02
C ALA A 343 -6.89 -0.45 13.77
N PHE A 344 -7.51 -1.35 13.01
CA PHE A 344 -8.07 -2.60 13.50
C PHE A 344 -7.83 -3.69 12.45
N GLU A 345 -6.79 -4.51 12.69
CA GLU A 345 -6.27 -5.47 11.75
C GLU A 345 -6.64 -6.89 12.15
N LEU A 346 -7.21 -7.64 11.21
CA LEU A 346 -7.56 -9.05 11.39
C LEU A 346 -6.48 -9.96 10.83
N MET A 347 -6.21 -11.06 11.52
CA MET A 347 -5.31 -12.14 11.07
C MET A 347 -5.88 -13.48 11.51
N ASP A 348 -5.87 -14.48 10.63
CA ASP A 348 -6.24 -15.86 11.00
C ASP A 348 -5.03 -16.67 11.51
N ALA A 349 -5.31 -17.80 12.15
CA ALA A 349 -4.29 -18.72 12.64
C ALA A 349 -3.34 -19.19 11.54
N GLY A 350 -3.86 -19.38 10.31
CA GLY A 350 -3.06 -19.80 9.16
C GLY A 350 -1.99 -18.79 8.79
N SER A 351 -2.33 -17.51 8.75
CA SER A 351 -1.39 -16.42 8.46
C SER A 351 -0.32 -16.28 9.54
N GLN A 352 -0.69 -16.42 10.82
CA GLN A 352 0.26 -16.37 11.94
C GLN A 352 1.20 -17.59 11.95
N HIS A 353 0.68 -18.77 11.60
CA HIS A 353 1.51 -19.97 11.47
C HIS A 353 2.59 -19.80 10.39
N ILE A 354 2.28 -19.17 9.26
CA ILE A 354 3.25 -18.91 8.18
C ILE A 354 4.35 -17.96 8.66
N VAL A 355 3.99 -16.87 9.35
CA VAL A 355 5.00 -15.95 9.92
C VAL A 355 5.94 -16.68 10.88
N ARG A 356 5.39 -17.49 11.78
CA ARG A 356 6.20 -18.31 12.73
C ARG A 356 7.15 -19.27 12.01
N THR A 357 6.68 -19.90 10.93
CA THR A 357 7.48 -20.86 10.18
C THR A 357 8.64 -20.20 9.45
N VAL A 358 8.42 -19.03 8.88
CA VAL A 358 9.42 -18.29 8.08
C VAL A 358 10.37 -17.48 8.97
N ARG A 359 9.88 -17.00 10.13
CA ARG A 359 10.64 -16.18 11.09
C ARG A 359 10.67 -16.83 12.47
N PRO A 360 11.32 -18.00 12.62
CA PRO A 360 11.29 -18.77 13.88
C PRO A 360 11.95 -18.02 15.05
N ASP A 361 12.88 -17.10 14.76
CA ASP A 361 13.59 -16.31 15.77
C ASP A 361 12.81 -15.06 16.23
N ALA A 362 11.68 -14.72 15.56
CA ALA A 362 10.85 -13.60 15.96
C ALA A 362 10.08 -13.92 17.25
N ARG A 363 10.20 -13.04 18.26
CA ARG A 363 9.46 -13.19 19.51
C ARG A 363 7.96 -13.16 19.24
N ARG A 364 7.24 -14.19 19.65
CA ARG A 364 5.77 -14.27 19.52
C ARG A 364 5.09 -13.18 20.33
N PRO A 365 4.07 -12.54 19.77
CA PRO A 365 3.24 -11.58 20.53
C PRO A 365 2.53 -12.22 21.71
N LEU A 366 1.93 -13.40 21.51
CA LEU A 366 1.21 -14.18 22.52
C LEU A 366 1.81 -15.58 22.66
N ASP A 367 1.78 -16.13 23.88
CA ASP A 367 2.24 -17.49 24.16
C ASP A 367 1.20 -18.52 23.70
N GLY A 368 -0.10 -18.20 23.81
CA GLY A 368 -1.23 -19.03 23.37
C GLY A 368 -1.38 -19.12 21.84
N GLU A 369 -2.12 -20.15 21.41
CA GLU A 369 -2.58 -20.27 20.02
C GLU A 369 -4.08 -19.97 19.98
N HIS A 370 -4.49 -19.14 19.04
CA HIS A 370 -5.87 -18.68 18.86
C HIS A 370 -6.27 -18.84 17.39
N ASP A 371 -7.56 -19.00 17.13
CA ASP A 371 -8.08 -19.14 15.76
C ASP A 371 -7.98 -17.82 14.99
N PHE A 372 -8.10 -16.68 15.72
CA PHE A 372 -7.99 -15.34 15.17
C PHE A 372 -7.13 -14.44 16.06
N TYR A 373 -6.55 -13.45 15.43
CA TYR A 373 -5.76 -12.41 16.08
C TYR A 373 -6.20 -11.04 15.55
N CYS A 374 -6.22 -10.05 16.44
CA CYS A 374 -6.44 -8.66 16.06
C CYS A 374 -5.29 -7.79 16.57
N LEU A 375 -4.80 -6.90 15.71
CA LEU A 375 -3.93 -5.81 16.11
C LEU A 375 -4.77 -4.54 16.12
N ILE A 376 -4.77 -3.83 17.25
CA ILE A 376 -5.48 -2.56 17.43
C ILE A 376 -4.47 -1.47 17.68
N GLU A 377 -4.59 -0.36 16.95
CA GLU A 377 -3.80 0.84 17.20
C GLU A 377 -4.73 1.99 17.59
N THR A 378 -4.34 2.72 18.61
CA THR A 378 -4.95 4.01 18.98
C THR A 378 -3.94 5.13 18.77
N SER A 379 -4.40 6.25 18.24
CA SER A 379 -3.59 7.44 17.94
C SER A 379 -4.32 8.68 18.42
N GLY A 380 -3.75 9.40 19.40
CA GLY A 380 -4.38 10.58 19.98
C GLY A 380 -3.39 11.64 20.41
N SER A 381 -3.85 12.63 21.14
CA SER A 381 -3.08 13.81 21.51
C SER A 381 -2.63 13.83 22.98
N ASN A 382 -3.09 12.89 23.80
CA ASN A 382 -2.80 12.82 25.23
C ASN A 382 -2.51 11.37 25.66
N ALA A 383 -1.25 11.08 25.97
CA ALA A 383 -0.80 9.72 26.27
C ALA A 383 -1.51 9.12 27.51
N GLU A 384 -1.70 9.89 28.59
CA GLU A 384 -2.34 9.41 29.81
C GLU A 384 -3.81 9.06 29.57
N HIS A 385 -4.55 9.98 28.94
CA HIS A 385 -5.94 9.77 28.58
C HIS A 385 -6.13 8.58 27.61
N ASP A 386 -5.31 8.51 26.57
CA ASP A 386 -5.45 7.51 25.52
C ASP A 386 -5.08 6.11 26.03
N THR A 387 -4.07 6.02 26.93
CA THR A 387 -3.69 4.77 27.59
C THR A 387 -4.81 4.29 28.52
N ALA A 388 -5.33 5.16 29.40
CA ALA A 388 -6.41 4.80 30.32
C ALA A 388 -7.67 4.34 29.56
N LYS A 389 -7.97 4.96 28.42
CA LYS A 389 -9.09 4.60 27.58
C LYS A 389 -8.91 3.22 26.90
N LEU A 390 -7.70 2.93 26.41
CA LEU A 390 -7.38 1.62 25.86
C LEU A 390 -7.43 0.53 26.94
N GLU A 391 -6.90 0.79 28.13
CA GLU A 391 -6.94 -0.15 29.27
C GLU A 391 -8.38 -0.48 29.68
N ALA A 392 -9.24 0.52 29.80
CA ALA A 392 -10.65 0.33 30.12
C ALA A 392 -11.38 -0.52 29.05
N PHE A 393 -11.08 -0.28 27.78
CA PHE A 393 -11.59 -1.11 26.67
C PHE A 393 -11.13 -2.56 26.80
N LEU A 394 -9.83 -2.79 27.03
CA LEU A 394 -9.27 -4.13 27.16
C LEU A 394 -9.86 -4.89 28.36
N GLU A 395 -10.02 -4.22 29.52
CA GLU A 395 -10.69 -4.81 30.68
C GLU A 395 -12.14 -5.21 30.39
N ASP A 396 -12.88 -4.38 29.66
CA ASP A 396 -14.28 -4.65 29.30
C ASP A 396 -14.39 -5.84 28.34
N VAL A 397 -13.58 -5.89 27.25
CA VAL A 397 -13.67 -6.99 26.26
C VAL A 397 -13.17 -8.33 26.83
N MET A 398 -12.21 -8.30 27.74
CA MET A 398 -11.77 -9.49 28.47
C MET A 398 -12.82 -9.92 29.52
N GLY A 399 -13.42 -8.96 30.25
CA GLY A 399 -14.47 -9.23 31.20
C GLY A 399 -15.73 -9.83 30.57
N LYS A 400 -16.01 -9.48 29.33
CA LYS A 400 -17.10 -10.03 28.50
C LYS A 400 -16.74 -11.34 27.80
N GLU A 401 -15.53 -11.87 28.00
CA GLU A 401 -15.00 -13.08 27.33
C GLU A 401 -15.04 -12.96 25.79
N ILE A 402 -14.85 -11.74 25.26
CA ILE A 402 -14.73 -11.48 23.82
C ILE A 402 -13.29 -11.76 23.36
N VAL A 403 -12.31 -11.42 24.18
CA VAL A 403 -10.88 -11.60 23.95
C VAL A 403 -10.35 -12.59 24.99
N GLU A 404 -9.59 -13.61 24.55
CA GLU A 404 -9.03 -14.66 25.40
C GLU A 404 -7.67 -14.29 25.98
N ASP A 405 -6.83 -13.64 25.16
CA ASP A 405 -5.45 -13.28 25.49
C ASP A 405 -5.07 -11.96 24.80
N GLY A 406 -4.06 -11.28 25.34
CA GLY A 406 -3.61 -10.04 24.71
C GLY A 406 -2.34 -9.47 25.33
N VAL A 407 -1.68 -8.60 24.56
CA VAL A 407 -0.50 -7.85 24.98
C VAL A 407 -0.62 -6.41 24.50
N VAL A 408 -0.15 -5.48 25.32
CA VAL A 408 -0.01 -4.05 24.97
C VAL A 408 1.48 -3.73 24.86
N ALA A 409 1.87 -3.09 23.77
CA ALA A 409 3.24 -2.62 23.58
C ALA A 409 3.59 -1.54 24.64
N GLN A 410 4.77 -1.69 25.25
CA GLN A 410 5.24 -0.81 26.32
C GLN A 410 6.19 0.29 25.80
N ASP A 411 6.71 0.13 24.60
CA ASP A 411 7.65 1.05 23.96
C ASP A 411 7.58 0.94 22.43
N GLU A 412 8.23 1.87 21.73
CA GLU A 412 8.25 1.89 20.25
C GLU A 412 8.86 0.62 19.62
N THR A 413 9.78 -0.06 20.31
CA THR A 413 10.39 -1.29 19.81
C THR A 413 9.36 -2.41 19.77
N GLN A 414 8.54 -2.51 20.82
CA GLN A 414 7.44 -3.47 20.87
C GLN A 414 6.33 -3.11 19.90
N VAL A 415 6.00 -1.83 19.72
CA VAL A 415 5.06 -1.38 18.67
C VAL A 415 5.51 -1.88 17.31
N LYS A 416 6.77 -1.64 16.93
CA LYS A 416 7.34 -2.11 15.65
C LYS A 416 7.34 -3.64 15.55
N ALA A 417 7.63 -4.34 16.65
CA ALA A 417 7.61 -5.79 16.69
C ALA A 417 6.21 -6.35 16.42
N LEU A 418 5.15 -5.81 17.06
CA LEU A 418 3.76 -6.22 16.84
C LEU A 418 3.32 -5.96 15.39
N TRP A 419 3.61 -4.78 14.85
CA TRP A 419 3.33 -4.48 13.45
C TRP A 419 4.07 -5.40 12.47
N THR A 420 5.30 -5.81 12.80
CA THR A 420 6.07 -6.75 11.96
C THR A 420 5.37 -8.10 11.81
N TRP A 421 4.62 -8.56 12.82
CA TRP A 421 3.80 -9.77 12.73
C TRP A 421 2.64 -9.60 11.75
N ARG A 422 2.03 -8.44 11.68
CA ARG A 422 0.94 -8.15 10.75
C ARG A 422 1.45 -7.88 9.32
N GLU A 423 2.40 -6.98 9.16
CA GLU A 423 2.93 -6.57 7.86
C GLU A 423 3.77 -7.67 7.19
N GLY A 424 4.47 -8.48 7.99
CA GLY A 424 5.31 -9.57 7.52
C GLY A 424 4.55 -10.73 6.84
N ILE A 425 3.24 -10.85 7.02
CA ILE A 425 2.43 -11.94 6.45
C ILE A 425 2.61 -12.00 4.93
N THR A 426 2.48 -10.85 4.24
CA THR A 426 2.58 -10.75 2.78
C THR A 426 3.91 -11.29 2.24
N GLU A 427 5.01 -10.98 2.91
CA GLU A 427 6.35 -11.46 2.54
C GLU A 427 6.50 -12.95 2.84
N CYS A 428 6.12 -13.37 4.05
CA CYS A 428 6.25 -14.75 4.50
C CYS A 428 5.46 -15.74 3.63
N LEU A 429 4.29 -15.37 3.12
CA LEU A 429 3.51 -16.19 2.19
C LEU A 429 4.30 -16.57 0.93
N GLY A 430 5.13 -15.68 0.41
CA GLY A 430 5.95 -15.92 -0.79
C GLY A 430 7.03 -16.98 -0.61
N HIS A 431 7.43 -17.29 0.63
CA HIS A 431 8.47 -18.28 0.92
C HIS A 431 8.05 -19.74 0.68
N LEU A 432 6.75 -20.02 0.55
CA LEU A 432 6.25 -21.37 0.25
C LEU A 432 6.37 -21.77 -1.24
N GLY A 433 6.61 -20.81 -2.13
CA GLY A 433 6.74 -21.05 -3.58
C GLY A 433 6.05 -19.97 -4.40
N GLY A 434 4.79 -19.65 -4.09
CA GLY A 434 4.03 -18.58 -4.74
C GLY A 434 2.75 -18.23 -3.99
N VAL A 435 2.03 -17.22 -4.48
CA VAL A 435 0.78 -16.77 -3.85
C VAL A 435 -0.20 -16.27 -4.92
N TYR A 436 -1.43 -16.77 -4.90
CA TYR A 436 -2.56 -16.08 -5.53
C TYR A 436 -3.13 -15.10 -4.52
N LYS A 437 -3.26 -13.82 -4.91
CA LYS A 437 -3.69 -12.71 -4.04
C LYS A 437 -4.97 -12.10 -4.54
N TYR A 438 -5.95 -12.01 -3.65
CA TYR A 438 -7.21 -11.29 -3.88
C TYR A 438 -7.36 -10.23 -2.79
N ASP A 439 -7.52 -9.01 -3.22
CA ASP A 439 -7.75 -7.82 -2.41
C ASP A 439 -9.17 -7.36 -2.68
N VAL A 440 -10.05 -7.51 -1.69
CA VAL A 440 -11.49 -7.40 -1.89
C VAL A 440 -12.16 -6.71 -0.69
N SER A 441 -13.29 -6.04 -0.94
CA SER A 441 -14.14 -5.52 0.13
C SER A 441 -15.46 -6.26 0.16
N ILE A 442 -15.85 -6.69 1.36
CA ILE A 442 -17.04 -7.53 1.57
C ILE A 442 -17.74 -7.02 2.84
N PRO A 443 -19.09 -7.13 2.93
CA PRO A 443 -19.78 -6.86 4.19
C PRO A 443 -19.15 -7.63 5.36
N LEU A 444 -18.80 -6.92 6.43
CA LEU A 444 -18.06 -7.47 7.57
C LEU A 444 -18.60 -8.80 8.12
N PRO A 445 -19.93 -9.01 8.28
CA PRO A 445 -20.43 -10.28 8.81
C PRO A 445 -20.06 -11.51 7.96
N GLU A 446 -19.78 -11.31 6.67
CA GLU A 446 -19.51 -12.38 5.71
C GLU A 446 -18.02 -12.44 5.29
N LEU A 447 -17.18 -11.52 5.80
CA LEU A 447 -15.82 -11.32 5.30
C LEU A 447 -14.97 -12.58 5.39
N TYR A 448 -14.98 -13.31 6.51
CA TYR A 448 -14.17 -14.52 6.67
C TYR A 448 -14.79 -15.76 5.98
N GLN A 449 -16.10 -15.75 5.70
CA GLN A 449 -16.77 -16.83 4.98
C GLN A 449 -16.17 -17.08 3.58
N LEU A 450 -15.66 -16.03 2.92
CA LEU A 450 -14.95 -16.18 1.64
C LEU A 450 -13.70 -17.05 1.79
N VAL A 451 -12.97 -16.92 2.90
CA VAL A 451 -11.76 -17.72 3.18
C VAL A 451 -12.13 -19.20 3.33
N GLU A 452 -13.17 -19.48 4.12
CA GLU A 452 -13.67 -20.84 4.36
C GLU A 452 -14.22 -21.48 3.09
N ASP A 453 -15.06 -20.77 2.34
CA ASP A 453 -15.64 -21.26 1.09
C ASP A 453 -14.56 -21.49 0.02
N THR A 454 -13.50 -20.64 -0.02
CA THR A 454 -12.36 -20.84 -0.94
C THR A 454 -11.56 -22.08 -0.56
N ARG A 455 -11.35 -22.34 0.72
CA ARG A 455 -10.71 -23.55 1.21
C ARG A 455 -11.50 -24.79 0.80
N THR A 456 -12.80 -24.80 1.06
CA THR A 456 -13.72 -25.88 0.68
C THR A 456 -13.72 -26.10 -0.84
N GLN A 457 -13.72 -25.04 -1.64
CA GLN A 457 -13.65 -25.13 -3.11
C GLN A 457 -12.37 -25.84 -3.59
N LEU A 458 -11.21 -25.52 -3.00
CA LEU A 458 -9.96 -26.17 -3.38
C LEU A 458 -9.86 -27.61 -2.86
N GLU A 459 -10.37 -27.91 -1.66
CA GLU A 459 -10.44 -29.24 -1.07
C GLU A 459 -11.31 -30.16 -1.92
N SER A 460 -12.51 -29.69 -2.33
CA SER A 460 -13.44 -30.47 -3.18
C SER A 460 -12.86 -30.86 -4.53
N LYS A 461 -11.83 -30.15 -5.00
CA LYS A 461 -11.12 -30.41 -6.26
C LYS A 461 -9.79 -31.16 -6.07
N GLY A 462 -9.41 -31.48 -4.83
CA GLY A 462 -8.14 -32.13 -4.52
C GLY A 462 -6.91 -31.28 -4.86
N LEU A 463 -7.02 -29.94 -4.74
CA LEU A 463 -5.97 -29.01 -5.13
C LEU A 463 -5.17 -28.46 -3.94
N ILE A 464 -5.62 -28.69 -2.70
CA ILE A 464 -4.98 -28.22 -1.48
C ILE A 464 -4.76 -29.37 -0.50
N GLY A 465 -3.63 -29.37 0.20
CA GLY A 465 -3.29 -30.37 1.21
C GLY A 465 -1.88 -30.14 1.78
N GLU A 466 -1.51 -30.98 2.77
CA GLU A 466 -0.24 -30.83 3.48
C GLU A 466 0.97 -31.39 2.72
N SER A 467 0.78 -32.45 1.91
CA SER A 467 1.89 -33.05 1.16
C SER A 467 2.28 -32.24 -0.08
N ASP A 468 3.52 -32.45 -0.56
CA ASP A 468 4.05 -31.75 -1.74
C ASP A 468 3.36 -32.16 -3.06
N GLU A 469 2.51 -33.15 -3.05
CA GLU A 469 1.69 -33.54 -4.20
C GLU A 469 0.67 -32.45 -4.56
N PHE A 470 0.11 -31.76 -3.53
CA PHE A 470 -0.86 -30.69 -3.74
C PHE A 470 -0.18 -29.39 -4.19
N PRO A 471 -0.71 -28.71 -5.23
CA PRO A 471 -0.18 -27.42 -5.65
C PRO A 471 -0.39 -26.31 -4.63
N ALA A 472 -1.57 -26.26 -3.96
CA ALA A 472 -1.86 -25.29 -2.91
C ALA A 472 -1.53 -25.87 -1.53
N ALA A 473 -0.96 -25.01 -0.68
CA ALA A 473 -0.56 -25.36 0.69
C ALA A 473 -1.55 -24.84 1.73
N LYS A 474 -1.98 -23.57 1.62
CA LYS A 474 -2.89 -22.94 2.59
C LYS A 474 -3.74 -21.86 1.94
N VAL A 475 -4.97 -21.70 2.45
CA VAL A 475 -5.82 -20.52 2.23
C VAL A 475 -5.84 -19.74 3.53
N VAL A 476 -5.46 -18.48 3.48
CA VAL A 476 -5.40 -17.58 4.66
C VAL A 476 -6.12 -16.27 4.39
N GLY A 477 -6.69 -15.71 5.46
CA GLY A 477 -7.36 -14.42 5.46
C GLY A 477 -6.78 -13.49 6.51
N TYR A 478 -6.41 -12.29 6.08
CA TYR A 478 -6.05 -11.19 6.96
C TYR A 478 -6.43 -9.87 6.28
N GLY A 479 -6.43 -8.77 6.99
CA GLY A 479 -6.75 -7.50 6.34
C GLY A 479 -7.17 -6.40 7.29
N HIS A 480 -7.55 -5.28 6.68
CA HIS A 480 -8.01 -4.08 7.36
C HIS A 480 -9.49 -4.23 7.73
N MET A 481 -9.77 -4.83 8.91
CA MET A 481 -11.14 -5.04 9.34
C MET A 481 -11.89 -3.71 9.53
N GLY A 482 -11.12 -2.64 9.81
CA GLY A 482 -11.65 -1.30 10.00
C GLY A 482 -12.46 -0.76 8.82
N ASP A 483 -12.10 -1.14 7.60
CA ASP A 483 -12.71 -0.69 6.34
C ASP A 483 -13.27 -1.84 5.48
N ALA A 484 -13.40 -3.03 6.07
CA ALA A 484 -13.94 -4.24 5.43
C ALA A 484 -13.10 -4.76 4.25
N ASN A 485 -11.80 -4.51 4.25
CA ASN A 485 -10.85 -5.01 3.26
C ASN A 485 -10.26 -6.36 3.71
N LEU A 486 -10.47 -7.38 2.89
CA LEU A 486 -9.88 -8.71 3.06
C LEU A 486 -8.77 -8.94 2.05
N HIS A 487 -7.62 -9.33 2.54
CA HIS A 487 -6.55 -9.94 1.75
C HIS A 487 -6.70 -11.46 1.81
N LEU A 488 -7.44 -12.03 0.87
CA LEU A 488 -7.53 -13.47 0.67
C LEU A 488 -6.28 -13.94 -0.08
N ASN A 489 -5.49 -14.82 0.52
CA ASN A 489 -4.28 -15.33 -0.07
C ASN A 489 -4.26 -16.85 -0.10
N ILE A 490 -3.90 -17.40 -1.25
CA ILE A 490 -3.69 -18.83 -1.43
C ILE A 490 -2.20 -19.06 -1.63
N ALA A 491 -1.53 -19.53 -0.57
CA ALA A 491 -0.14 -19.91 -0.64
C ALA A 491 0.01 -21.22 -1.39
N VAL A 492 0.88 -21.25 -2.40
CA VAL A 492 1.10 -22.40 -3.27
C VAL A 492 2.56 -22.83 -3.26
N ARG A 493 2.80 -24.14 -3.39
CA ARG A 493 4.13 -24.71 -3.59
C ARG A 493 4.62 -24.49 -5.01
N ARG A 494 3.67 -24.46 -5.95
CA ARG A 494 3.88 -24.17 -7.39
C ARG A 494 2.62 -23.53 -7.97
N TYR A 495 2.80 -22.63 -8.93
CA TYR A 495 1.67 -22.13 -9.70
C TYR A 495 1.12 -23.25 -10.58
N ASP A 496 -0.21 -23.38 -10.59
CA ASP A 496 -0.92 -24.45 -11.29
C ASP A 496 -2.20 -23.89 -11.94
N GLU A 497 -2.39 -24.19 -13.22
CA GLU A 497 -3.55 -23.71 -13.98
C GLU A 497 -4.88 -24.22 -13.41
N ALA A 498 -4.89 -25.46 -12.84
CA ALA A 498 -6.09 -26.01 -12.22
C ALA A 498 -6.49 -25.21 -10.96
N VAL A 499 -5.50 -24.72 -10.18
CA VAL A 499 -5.76 -23.84 -9.04
C VAL A 499 -6.31 -22.51 -9.53
N GLU A 500 -5.70 -21.88 -10.54
CA GLU A 500 -6.20 -20.61 -11.10
C GLU A 500 -7.64 -20.76 -11.62
N LYS A 501 -7.95 -21.80 -12.37
CA LYS A 501 -9.32 -22.09 -12.84
C LYS A 501 -10.32 -22.42 -11.73
N ALA A 502 -9.85 -22.96 -10.62
CA ALA A 502 -10.71 -23.22 -9.46
C ALA A 502 -11.04 -21.93 -8.69
N LEU A 503 -10.13 -20.95 -8.69
CA LEU A 503 -10.27 -19.66 -8.02
C LEU A 503 -11.01 -18.63 -8.87
N GLU A 504 -10.75 -18.61 -10.17
CA GLU A 504 -11.37 -17.67 -11.10
C GLU A 504 -12.28 -18.41 -12.10
N PRO A 505 -13.60 -18.09 -12.16
CA PRO A 505 -14.27 -16.91 -11.60
C PRO A 505 -14.86 -17.06 -10.18
N PHE A 506 -14.70 -18.22 -9.51
CA PHE A 506 -15.35 -18.51 -8.24
C PHE A 506 -15.31 -17.36 -7.22
N VAL A 507 -14.12 -16.82 -6.95
CA VAL A 507 -13.94 -15.72 -5.96
C VAL A 507 -14.75 -14.49 -6.37
N TYR A 508 -14.73 -14.11 -7.65
CA TYR A 508 -15.45 -12.93 -8.14
C TYR A 508 -16.97 -13.13 -8.17
N GLU A 509 -17.46 -14.32 -8.52
CA GLU A 509 -18.86 -14.69 -8.44
C GLU A 509 -19.38 -14.66 -7.00
N TRP A 510 -18.57 -15.18 -6.07
CA TRP A 510 -18.88 -15.18 -4.66
C TRP A 510 -19.06 -13.75 -4.12
N ILE A 511 -18.15 -12.84 -4.46
CA ILE A 511 -18.17 -11.42 -4.08
C ILE A 511 -19.38 -10.71 -4.70
N SER A 512 -19.64 -10.96 -5.98
CA SER A 512 -20.76 -10.34 -6.70
C SER A 512 -22.12 -10.65 -6.06
N LYS A 513 -22.32 -11.89 -5.63
CA LYS A 513 -23.57 -12.33 -4.94
C LYS A 513 -23.82 -11.55 -3.63
N ARG A 514 -22.78 -10.95 -3.05
CA ARG A 514 -22.82 -10.19 -1.79
C ARG A 514 -22.62 -8.68 -1.99
N GLN A 515 -22.69 -8.22 -3.24
CA GLN A 515 -22.53 -6.80 -3.58
C GLN A 515 -21.17 -6.23 -3.11
N GLY A 516 -20.15 -7.07 -3.02
CA GLY A 516 -18.80 -6.69 -2.64
C GLY A 516 -18.00 -6.07 -3.81
N SER A 517 -16.78 -5.63 -3.51
CA SER A 517 -15.84 -5.12 -4.49
C SER A 517 -14.74 -6.15 -4.78
N ILE A 518 -14.52 -6.43 -6.06
CA ILE A 518 -13.42 -7.29 -6.53
C ILE A 518 -12.03 -6.64 -6.37
N SER A 519 -12.00 -5.36 -6.03
CA SER A 519 -10.77 -4.63 -5.75
C SER A 519 -11.03 -3.59 -4.67
N ALA A 520 -10.48 -3.82 -3.48
CA ALA A 520 -10.59 -2.88 -2.37
C ALA A 520 -9.68 -1.66 -2.59
N GLU A 521 -8.37 -1.90 -2.82
CA GLU A 521 -7.35 -0.85 -2.93
C GLU A 521 -6.40 -1.01 -4.12
N HIS A 522 -6.19 -2.25 -4.65
CA HIS A 522 -5.16 -2.47 -5.68
C HIS A 522 -5.51 -1.94 -7.07
N GLY A 523 -6.76 -1.58 -7.34
CA GLY A 523 -7.25 -1.20 -8.66
C GLY A 523 -7.57 -2.42 -9.55
N LEU A 524 -7.91 -2.15 -10.80
CA LEU A 524 -8.26 -3.17 -11.81
C LEU A 524 -7.06 -3.54 -12.70
N GLY A 525 -6.33 -2.55 -13.17
CA GLY A 525 -5.22 -2.72 -14.09
C GLY A 525 -5.55 -3.63 -15.27
N LEU A 526 -4.60 -4.50 -15.63
CA LEU A 526 -4.78 -5.57 -16.59
C LEU A 526 -5.45 -6.79 -15.96
N ALA A 527 -5.12 -7.08 -14.69
CA ALA A 527 -5.52 -8.32 -14.01
C ALA A 527 -7.03 -8.48 -13.88
N LYS A 528 -7.74 -7.40 -13.54
CA LYS A 528 -9.15 -7.46 -13.16
C LYS A 528 -10.10 -6.83 -14.19
N LYS A 529 -9.59 -6.28 -15.30
CA LYS A 529 -10.41 -5.66 -16.36
C LYS A 529 -11.60 -6.52 -16.79
N LYS A 530 -11.34 -7.80 -17.10
CA LYS A 530 -12.38 -8.74 -17.58
C LYS A 530 -13.44 -9.07 -16.52
N TYR A 531 -13.17 -8.74 -15.25
CA TYR A 531 -14.04 -9.04 -14.11
C TYR A 531 -14.81 -7.83 -13.57
N ILE A 532 -14.68 -6.65 -14.18
CA ILE A 532 -15.35 -5.42 -13.71
C ILE A 532 -16.86 -5.60 -13.55
N GLY A 533 -17.50 -6.41 -14.41
CA GLY A 533 -18.94 -6.73 -14.37
C GLY A 533 -19.40 -7.43 -13.09
N TYR A 534 -18.50 -8.01 -12.31
CA TYR A 534 -18.85 -8.62 -11.01
C TYR A 534 -19.10 -7.59 -9.90
N SER A 535 -18.56 -6.37 -10.03
CA SER A 535 -18.79 -5.29 -9.05
C SER A 535 -19.50 -4.07 -9.62
N ARG A 536 -19.65 -3.97 -10.94
CA ARG A 536 -20.30 -2.84 -11.61
C ARG A 536 -21.27 -3.36 -12.67
N ASN A 537 -22.50 -2.85 -12.66
CA ASN A 537 -23.49 -3.22 -13.67
C ASN A 537 -23.15 -2.58 -15.04
N GLU A 538 -23.81 -3.05 -16.10
CA GLU A 538 -23.59 -2.61 -17.48
C GLU A 538 -23.77 -1.10 -17.67
N THR A 539 -24.76 -0.49 -17.00
CA THR A 539 -25.00 0.96 -17.06
C THR A 539 -23.79 1.73 -16.53
N MET A 540 -23.24 1.31 -15.38
CA MET A 540 -22.05 1.95 -14.79
C MET A 540 -20.83 1.80 -15.70
N VAL A 541 -20.60 0.60 -16.23
CA VAL A 541 -19.49 0.34 -17.17
C VAL A 541 -19.69 1.16 -18.45
N GLY A 542 -20.93 1.28 -18.94
CA GLY A 542 -21.27 2.13 -20.09
C GLY A 542 -20.92 3.61 -19.87
N LEU A 543 -21.26 4.16 -18.70
CA LEU A 543 -20.92 5.54 -18.33
C LEU A 543 -19.40 5.74 -18.19
N MET A 544 -18.68 4.79 -17.59
CA MET A 544 -17.20 4.82 -17.52
C MET A 544 -16.58 4.88 -18.92
N LYS A 545 -17.08 4.09 -19.87
CA LYS A 545 -16.63 4.12 -21.27
C LYS A 545 -16.94 5.46 -21.95
N GLN A 546 -18.09 6.07 -21.68
CA GLN A 546 -18.42 7.41 -22.19
C GLN A 546 -17.44 8.45 -21.64
N ILE A 547 -17.16 8.46 -20.35
CA ILE A 547 -16.16 9.34 -19.72
C ILE A 547 -14.79 9.11 -20.37
N LYS A 548 -14.34 7.87 -20.48
CA LYS A 548 -13.08 7.53 -21.15
C LYS A 548 -13.02 8.08 -22.57
N ASN A 549 -14.05 7.87 -23.37
CA ASN A 549 -14.10 8.36 -24.75
C ASN A 549 -14.16 9.88 -24.87
N THR A 550 -14.74 10.57 -23.88
CA THR A 550 -14.76 12.03 -23.82
C THR A 550 -13.38 12.61 -23.56
N PHE A 551 -12.62 12.02 -22.62
CA PHE A 551 -11.29 12.49 -22.25
C PHE A 551 -10.19 11.99 -23.20
N ASP A 552 -10.31 10.76 -23.68
CA ASP A 552 -9.30 10.09 -24.53
C ASP A 552 -9.95 9.46 -25.78
N PRO A 553 -10.44 10.27 -26.72
CA PRO A 553 -11.13 9.77 -27.92
C PRO A 553 -10.23 8.93 -28.82
N ASN A 554 -8.91 9.12 -28.76
CA ASN A 554 -7.93 8.36 -29.50
C ASN A 554 -7.52 7.05 -28.82
N GLY A 555 -7.86 6.90 -27.53
CA GLY A 555 -7.59 5.69 -26.75
C GLY A 555 -6.11 5.48 -26.42
N ILE A 556 -5.28 6.52 -26.45
CA ILE A 556 -3.83 6.40 -26.27
C ILE A 556 -3.42 6.15 -24.81
N MET A 557 -4.26 6.58 -23.84
CA MET A 557 -3.93 6.54 -22.42
C MET A 557 -4.13 5.16 -21.81
N ASN A 558 -3.04 4.55 -21.39
CA ASN A 558 -2.99 3.27 -20.68
C ASN A 558 -3.89 2.18 -21.31
N PRO A 559 -3.75 1.93 -22.63
CA PRO A 559 -4.65 1.05 -23.37
C PRO A 559 -4.61 -0.38 -22.84
N TYR A 560 -5.63 -1.18 -23.21
CA TYR A 560 -5.81 -2.58 -22.83
C TYR A 560 -6.18 -2.85 -21.37
N LYS A 561 -6.16 -1.86 -20.50
CA LYS A 561 -6.37 -1.98 -19.05
C LYS A 561 -7.65 -1.27 -18.61
N TYR A 562 -8.05 -1.50 -17.37
CA TYR A 562 -9.12 -0.84 -16.62
C TYR A 562 -10.52 -1.13 -17.17
N ILE A 563 -10.94 -0.50 -18.28
CA ILE A 563 -12.24 -0.68 -18.93
C ILE A 563 -12.12 -0.93 -20.43
#